data_a895e76a11f07756ac128e8e8895c190
#
_entry.id   a895e76a11f07756ac128e8e8895c190
#
_cell.length_a   1.000
_cell.length_b   1.000
_cell.length_c   1.000
_cell.angle_alpha   90.00
_cell.angle_beta   90.00
_cell.angle_gamma   90.00
#
_symmetry.space_group_name_H-M   'P 1'
#
loop_
_entity.id
_entity.type
_entity.pdbx_description
1 polymer ?
#
loop_
_entity_poly.entity_id
_entity_poly.type
_entity_poly.pdbx_seq_one_letter_code
_entity_poly.pdbx_strand_id
1 'polypeptide(L)'
;MNRFLLLTCLLFLGFVPMAHADASWWNQDFSFRKAITLDTTAKGAAVSAAPGRTPVLLRLHSGNFTFDGVSETGADIRFVAADDKTPLNYQIESFDPVLGVALIWVDVPQLAADAQQQIWMYYGNPKAQGGDKGAAAYDADYAAVYHFEDAAGTPPHDATAYGNNAVGNDVATVDGVIGKSARFDGSKVVNLPGSVSMNVAEGGAFTFSAWVKLDALPAGRAVVYARRQAEHKLLLGFDNGVPFVQVDDATTTAGEPVKAGAWLHLAVTAADNKIQLYVDGRPYASLDAKLPALTSQATLGGDAAGQTDTVVPFAGQMDEVRLSRVARPAALIALDAQTQGAESKLLNYGADEKQAGIGFGYFGVIVKSVTVDAWVVIAILLVMAAISWVVMWQRAAYVNRVTRANDNFLDAFRQQGRNILALSRDPTASRLQDASLYRLYKVGAGEVWSRRDDDGHDHIAPESIEAIRATMDATLVRENQRLAKSMVMLTIAISGGPFLGLLGTVVGVMITFAAIAAAGDVNVNAIAPGIAAALLATVAGLFVAIPALFGYNYLLIRNKNVTANMQVFVDEFVTRLAEQQRTVHPSAVAA
;
A
#
# COMPACT_ATOMS: atom_id res chain seq x y z
N MET A 1 -33.47 -19.70 12.83
CA MET A 1 -32.41 -19.98 11.81
C MET A 1 -31.77 -18.71 11.30
N ASN A 2 -32.54 -17.70 10.87
CA ASN A 2 -31.97 -16.43 10.37
C ASN A 2 -31.12 -15.64 11.39
N ARG A 3 -31.40 -15.72 12.70
CA ARG A 3 -30.63 -15.01 13.73
C ARG A 3 -29.27 -15.66 14.05
N PHE A 4 -29.16 -16.99 13.87
CA PHE A 4 -27.91 -17.72 14.15
C PHE A 4 -26.94 -17.65 12.96
N LEU A 5 -27.45 -17.70 11.73
CA LEU A 5 -26.65 -17.42 10.53
C LEU A 5 -26.18 -15.97 10.50
N LEU A 6 -27.03 -15.02 10.93
CA LEU A 6 -26.66 -13.60 11.09
C LEU A 6 -25.59 -13.40 12.18
N LEU A 7 -25.66 -14.15 13.31
CA LEU A 7 -24.64 -14.06 14.37
C LEU A 7 -23.31 -14.67 13.96
N THR A 8 -23.31 -15.79 13.20
CA THR A 8 -22.08 -16.36 12.65
C THR A 8 -21.49 -15.48 11.54
N CYS A 9 -22.30 -14.89 10.68
CA CYS A 9 -21.83 -13.89 9.71
C CYS A 9 -21.36 -12.59 10.41
N LEU A 10 -22.00 -12.15 11.49
CA LEU A 10 -21.58 -10.98 12.27
C LEU A 10 -20.30 -11.23 13.07
N LEU A 11 -20.04 -12.44 13.55
CA LEU A 11 -18.76 -12.80 14.20
C LEU A 11 -17.60 -12.85 13.21
N PHE A 12 -17.85 -13.15 11.94
CA PHE A 12 -16.85 -13.04 10.87
C PHE A 12 -16.71 -11.63 10.27
N LEU A 13 -17.74 -10.77 10.41
CA LEU A 13 -17.71 -9.35 10.05
C LEU A 13 -17.18 -8.46 11.19
N GLY A 14 -17.03 -8.97 12.41
CA GLY A 14 -16.60 -8.21 13.61
C GLY A 14 -15.11 -7.95 13.71
N PHE A 15 -14.26 -8.46 12.80
CA PHE A 15 -12.91 -7.97 12.57
C PHE A 15 -12.93 -6.93 11.43
N VAL A 16 -13.73 -5.90 11.57
CA VAL A 16 -13.47 -4.66 10.88
C VAL A 16 -12.34 -4.01 11.68
N PRO A 17 -11.09 -3.91 11.16
CA PRO A 17 -10.13 -3.01 11.74
C PRO A 17 -10.83 -1.64 11.76
N MET A 18 -10.80 -0.94 12.89
CA MET A 18 -11.16 0.47 12.92
C MET A 18 -10.41 1.11 11.75
N ALA A 19 -11.15 1.51 10.73
CA ALA A 19 -10.63 2.33 9.67
C ALA A 19 -10.11 3.59 10.36
N HIS A 20 -8.79 3.67 10.53
CA HIS A 20 -8.15 4.95 10.45
C HIS A 20 -8.64 5.50 9.11
N ALA A 21 -9.22 6.70 9.13
CA ALA A 21 -9.59 7.40 7.92
C ALA A 21 -8.38 7.27 7.00
N ASP A 22 -8.50 6.48 5.94
CA ASP A 22 -7.45 6.33 4.94
C ASP A 22 -7.16 7.73 4.44
N ALA A 23 -5.97 8.25 4.77
CA ALA A 23 -5.47 9.44 4.14
C ALA A 23 -5.63 9.21 2.64
N SER A 24 -6.34 10.10 1.98
CA SER A 24 -6.74 9.93 0.58
C SER A 24 -5.50 9.61 -0.25
N TRP A 25 -5.44 8.42 -0.83
CA TRP A 25 -4.37 8.01 -1.72
C TRP A 25 -4.63 8.68 -3.08
N TRP A 26 -3.71 9.53 -3.53
CA TRP A 26 -3.89 10.31 -4.77
C TRP A 26 -4.31 9.44 -5.96
N ASN A 27 -3.66 8.29 -6.13
CA ASN A 27 -4.00 7.33 -7.17
C ASN A 27 -3.77 5.90 -6.67
N GLN A 28 -4.83 5.10 -6.70
CA GLN A 28 -4.83 3.72 -6.21
C GLN A 28 -4.05 2.73 -7.08
N ASP A 29 -3.59 3.12 -8.27
CA ASP A 29 -2.77 2.28 -9.13
C ASP A 29 -1.30 2.20 -8.66
N PHE A 30 -0.88 3.08 -7.75
CA PHE A 30 0.46 3.10 -7.18
C PHE A 30 0.53 2.29 -5.89
N SER A 31 1.49 1.38 -5.80
CA SER A 31 1.63 0.47 -4.65
C SER A 31 2.29 1.12 -3.44
N PHE A 32 3.08 2.16 -3.65
CA PHE A 32 3.87 2.82 -2.61
C PHE A 32 3.79 4.33 -2.74
N ARG A 33 3.93 4.99 -1.59
CA ARG A 33 4.23 6.42 -1.51
C ARG A 33 5.24 6.70 -0.40
N LYS A 34 5.95 7.80 -0.51
CA LYS A 34 6.92 8.28 0.46
C LYS A 34 6.67 9.76 0.73
N ALA A 35 6.57 10.13 2.01
CA ALA A 35 6.55 11.52 2.42
C ALA A 35 7.95 12.14 2.29
N ILE A 36 8.05 13.31 1.70
CA ILE A 36 9.29 14.10 1.62
C ILE A 36 9.00 15.44 2.25
N THR A 37 9.68 15.74 3.35
CA THR A 37 9.54 17.00 4.07
C THR A 37 10.61 17.98 3.61
N LEU A 38 10.19 19.16 3.17
CA LEU A 38 11.01 20.29 2.81
C LEU A 38 11.15 21.18 4.06
N ASP A 39 12.32 21.19 4.70
CA ASP A 39 12.56 21.91 5.95
C ASP A 39 13.38 23.17 5.69
N THR A 40 12.70 24.32 5.67
CA THR A 40 13.31 25.64 5.52
C THR A 40 13.56 26.33 6.87
N THR A 41 13.26 25.67 8.01
CA THR A 41 13.50 26.21 9.36
C THR A 41 15.00 26.32 9.68
N ALA A 42 15.32 26.94 10.79
CA ALA A 42 16.71 27.06 11.28
C ALA A 42 17.41 25.71 11.54
N LYS A 43 16.63 24.60 11.70
CA LYS A 43 17.18 23.24 11.84
C LYS A 43 17.44 22.57 10.48
N GLY A 44 16.74 23.00 9.45
CA GLY A 44 16.88 22.56 8.07
C GLY A 44 17.79 23.49 7.26
N ALA A 45 17.30 23.99 6.13
CA ALA A 45 18.05 24.86 5.22
C ALA A 45 18.15 26.33 5.68
N ALA A 46 17.57 26.70 6.81
CA ALA A 46 17.63 28.04 7.41
C ALA A 46 17.29 29.21 6.45
N VAL A 47 16.18 29.06 5.73
CA VAL A 47 15.73 30.03 4.72
C VAL A 47 14.92 31.12 5.38
N SER A 48 15.47 32.35 5.43
CA SER A 48 14.88 33.50 6.14
C SER A 48 13.85 34.29 5.34
N ALA A 49 13.83 34.15 4.01
CA ALA A 49 12.86 34.79 3.12
C ALA A 49 12.34 33.78 2.10
N ALA A 50 11.06 33.85 1.71
CA ALA A 50 10.46 32.91 0.80
C ALA A 50 11.14 32.94 -0.59
N PRO A 51 11.70 31.81 -1.08
CA PRO A 51 12.34 31.76 -2.40
C PRO A 51 11.29 31.73 -3.54
N GLY A 52 10.02 31.45 -3.22
CA GLY A 52 8.95 31.35 -4.21
C GLY A 52 8.91 29.98 -4.91
N ARG A 53 8.58 29.96 -6.20
CA ARG A 53 8.59 28.75 -7.03
C ARG A 53 10.03 28.27 -7.20
N THR A 54 10.27 27.02 -6.84
CA THR A 54 11.62 26.47 -6.70
C THR A 54 11.71 25.08 -7.31
N PRO A 55 12.60 24.84 -8.27
CA PRO A 55 12.98 23.48 -8.66
C PRO A 55 13.90 22.88 -7.57
N VAL A 56 13.37 21.93 -6.82
CA VAL A 56 14.08 21.27 -5.71
C VAL A 56 14.73 19.98 -6.19
N LEU A 57 16.04 19.82 -5.95
CA LEU A 57 16.78 18.61 -6.25
C LEU A 57 16.53 17.54 -5.18
N LEU A 58 15.98 16.40 -5.59
CA LEU A 58 15.90 15.18 -4.81
C LEU A 58 17.04 14.23 -5.20
N ARG A 59 17.82 13.82 -4.21
CA ARG A 59 18.84 12.76 -4.37
C ARG A 59 18.33 11.50 -3.71
N LEU A 60 17.92 10.52 -4.53
CA LEU A 60 17.54 9.20 -4.05
C LEU A 60 18.76 8.29 -4.08
N HIS A 61 18.95 7.53 -3.02
CA HIS A 61 20.01 6.52 -2.91
C HIS A 61 19.53 5.36 -2.02
N SER A 62 20.22 4.25 -2.04
CA SER A 62 19.84 3.03 -1.28
C SER A 62 19.62 3.25 0.22
N GLY A 63 20.17 4.32 0.79
CA GLY A 63 19.95 4.68 2.21
C GLY A 63 18.63 5.41 2.50
N ASN A 64 17.97 5.99 1.50
CA ASN A 64 16.72 6.74 1.67
C ASN A 64 15.58 6.28 0.75
N PHE A 65 15.85 5.41 -0.21
CA PHE A 65 14.86 4.90 -1.16
C PHE A 65 15.15 3.45 -1.55
N THR A 66 14.08 2.65 -1.68
CA THR A 66 14.17 1.26 -2.15
C THR A 66 13.82 1.22 -3.63
N PHE A 67 14.80 0.90 -4.48
CA PHE A 67 14.64 0.83 -5.93
C PHE A 67 13.90 -0.44 -6.39
N ASP A 68 13.71 -1.42 -5.51
CA ASP A 68 12.96 -2.64 -5.82
C ASP A 68 11.49 -2.35 -6.13
N GLY A 69 11.02 -2.83 -7.28
CA GLY A 69 9.62 -2.65 -7.70
C GLY A 69 9.32 -1.30 -8.35
N VAL A 70 10.35 -0.51 -8.64
CA VAL A 70 10.28 0.71 -9.46
C VAL A 70 10.68 0.37 -10.89
N SER A 71 10.12 1.08 -11.87
CA SER A 71 10.52 0.97 -13.28
C SER A 71 12.01 1.25 -13.46
N GLU A 72 12.69 0.55 -14.38
CA GLU A 72 14.12 0.71 -14.67
C GLU A 72 14.53 2.14 -15.04
N THR A 73 13.58 2.93 -15.51
CA THR A 73 13.80 4.34 -15.92
C THR A 73 13.15 5.34 -14.96
N GLY A 74 12.55 4.89 -13.85
CA GLY A 74 11.77 5.75 -12.98
C GLY A 74 10.43 6.22 -13.58
N ALA A 75 9.97 5.61 -14.69
CA ALA A 75 8.77 6.02 -15.43
C ALA A 75 7.49 5.97 -14.59
N ASP A 76 7.47 5.23 -13.49
CA ASP A 76 6.37 5.12 -12.54
C ASP A 76 6.48 6.03 -11.31
N ILE A 77 7.46 6.93 -11.26
CA ILE A 77 7.55 7.93 -10.19
C ILE A 77 6.60 9.09 -10.48
N ARG A 78 5.93 9.59 -9.45
CA ARG A 78 5.07 10.79 -9.49
C ARG A 78 5.25 11.60 -8.22
N PHE A 79 5.15 12.93 -8.37
CA PHE A 79 5.16 13.84 -7.23
C PHE A 79 3.81 14.52 -7.09
N VAL A 80 3.38 14.68 -5.84
CA VAL A 80 2.08 15.27 -5.49
C VAL A 80 2.29 16.23 -4.33
N ALA A 81 1.58 17.35 -4.33
CA ALA A 81 1.65 18.33 -3.25
C ALA A 81 1.14 17.78 -1.91
N ALA A 82 1.27 18.54 -0.85
CA ALA A 82 0.86 18.16 0.51
C ALA A 82 -0.63 17.81 0.64
N ASP A 83 -1.48 18.34 -0.24
CA ASP A 83 -2.90 18.05 -0.29
C ASP A 83 -3.24 16.64 -0.77
N ASP A 84 -2.22 15.89 -1.20
CA ASP A 84 -2.33 14.56 -1.79
C ASP A 84 -3.33 14.48 -2.97
N LYS A 85 -3.40 15.56 -3.76
CA LYS A 85 -4.30 15.70 -4.92
C LYS A 85 -3.65 16.38 -6.11
N THR A 86 -2.84 17.40 -5.87
CA THR A 86 -2.26 18.25 -6.91
C THR A 86 -0.95 17.67 -7.41
N PRO A 87 -0.86 17.15 -8.66
CA PRO A 87 0.40 16.67 -9.22
C PRO A 87 1.41 17.81 -9.38
N LEU A 88 2.67 17.53 -9.06
CA LEU A 88 3.79 18.42 -9.28
C LEU A 88 4.53 18.03 -10.57
N ASN A 89 5.03 19.01 -11.32
CA ASN A 89 5.92 18.75 -12.43
C ASN A 89 7.30 18.36 -11.91
N TYR A 90 8.00 17.54 -12.64
CA TYR A 90 9.34 17.11 -12.28
C TYR A 90 10.12 16.69 -13.53
N GLN A 91 11.44 16.64 -13.40
CA GLN A 91 12.39 16.14 -14.38
C GLN A 91 13.26 15.07 -13.72
N ILE A 92 13.40 13.93 -14.36
CA ILE A 92 14.40 12.93 -14.01
C ILE A 92 15.67 13.30 -14.77
N GLU A 93 16.67 13.82 -14.07
CA GLU A 93 17.98 14.13 -14.64
C GLU A 93 18.77 12.83 -14.87
N SER A 94 18.83 11.97 -13.86
CA SER A 94 19.41 10.64 -13.99
C SER A 94 18.69 9.63 -13.10
N PHE A 95 18.63 8.37 -13.53
CA PHE A 95 18.01 7.27 -12.80
C PHE A 95 18.76 5.97 -13.09
N ASP A 96 19.48 5.46 -12.10
CA ASP A 96 20.20 4.19 -12.18
C ASP A 96 19.81 3.29 -11.00
N PRO A 97 18.85 2.37 -11.21
CA PRO A 97 18.41 1.45 -10.16
C PRO A 97 19.46 0.39 -9.82
N VAL A 98 20.44 0.12 -10.70
CA VAL A 98 21.52 -0.85 -10.47
C VAL A 98 22.55 -0.27 -9.51
N LEU A 99 22.95 0.99 -9.73
CA LEU A 99 23.79 1.74 -8.79
C LEU A 99 23.02 2.22 -7.57
N GLY A 100 21.67 2.18 -7.63
CA GLY A 100 20.80 2.63 -6.56
C GLY A 100 20.88 4.14 -6.32
N VAL A 101 20.91 4.94 -7.41
CA VAL A 101 20.97 6.41 -7.35
C VAL A 101 20.00 7.03 -8.36
N ALA A 102 19.38 8.15 -7.98
CA ALA A 102 18.61 8.98 -8.89
C ALA A 102 18.68 10.45 -8.51
N LEU A 103 18.67 11.32 -9.53
CA LEU A 103 18.65 12.78 -9.43
C LEU A 103 17.35 13.26 -10.08
N ILE A 104 16.51 13.92 -9.30
CA ILE A 104 15.18 14.34 -9.75
C ILE A 104 14.92 15.78 -9.32
N TRP A 105 14.59 16.64 -10.27
CA TRP A 105 14.17 18.02 -10.01
C TRP A 105 12.65 18.08 -9.89
N VAL A 106 12.15 18.56 -8.77
CA VAL A 106 10.69 18.70 -8.53
C VAL A 106 10.34 20.17 -8.45
N ASP A 107 9.40 20.59 -9.25
CA ASP A 107 8.84 21.94 -9.25
C ASP A 107 7.93 22.14 -8.02
N VAL A 108 8.40 22.86 -7.04
CA VAL A 108 7.63 23.25 -5.87
C VAL A 108 7.07 24.66 -6.11
N PRO A 109 5.74 24.81 -6.36
CA PRO A 109 5.17 26.08 -6.80
C PRO A 109 5.38 27.23 -5.83
N GLN A 110 5.47 26.93 -4.54
CA GLN A 110 5.69 27.92 -3.51
C GLN A 110 6.40 27.28 -2.32
N LEU A 111 7.68 27.60 -2.16
CA LEU A 111 8.45 27.21 -1.00
C LEU A 111 8.41 28.36 0.02
N ALA A 112 7.92 28.08 1.24
CA ALA A 112 7.81 29.06 2.31
C ALA A 112 9.14 29.22 3.07
N ALA A 113 9.36 30.36 3.70
CA ALA A 113 10.45 30.56 4.63
C ALA A 113 10.08 30.02 6.02
N ASP A 114 11.09 29.61 6.79
CA ASP A 114 10.97 29.14 8.18
C ASP A 114 9.79 28.20 8.43
N ALA A 115 9.62 27.21 7.55
CA ALA A 115 8.49 26.29 7.55
C ALA A 115 8.92 24.88 7.20
N GLN A 116 8.09 23.92 7.56
CA GLN A 116 8.16 22.55 7.06
C GLN A 116 6.97 22.31 6.12
N GLN A 117 7.27 21.96 4.89
CA GLN A 117 6.28 21.63 3.87
C GLN A 117 6.48 20.17 3.43
N GLN A 118 5.41 19.50 3.11
CA GLN A 118 5.46 18.10 2.66
C GLN A 118 5.07 18.00 1.20
N ILE A 119 5.73 17.11 0.49
CA ILE A 119 5.30 16.58 -0.81
C ILE A 119 5.27 15.06 -0.72
N TRP A 120 4.51 14.44 -1.62
CA TRP A 120 4.43 12.99 -1.73
C TRP A 120 5.13 12.51 -3.00
N MET A 121 5.91 11.46 -2.88
CA MET A 121 6.44 10.69 -4.00
C MET A 121 5.71 9.35 -4.09
N TYR A 122 5.02 9.09 -5.19
CA TYR A 122 4.31 7.85 -5.53
C TYR A 122 5.12 7.01 -6.50
N TYR A 123 5.12 5.68 -6.33
CA TYR A 123 5.85 4.74 -7.18
C TYR A 123 5.29 3.31 -7.08
N GLY A 124 5.82 2.39 -7.91
CA GLY A 124 5.38 0.98 -7.90
C GLY A 124 4.10 0.73 -8.68
N ASN A 125 3.88 1.45 -9.79
CA ASN A 125 2.82 1.18 -10.74
C ASN A 125 3.41 0.64 -12.06
N PRO A 126 3.40 -0.69 -12.29
CA PRO A 126 4.02 -1.29 -13.48
C PRO A 126 3.32 -0.94 -14.80
N LYS A 127 2.15 -0.28 -14.74
CA LYS A 127 1.41 0.18 -15.93
C LYS A 127 1.60 1.67 -16.20
N ALA A 128 2.29 2.39 -15.31
CA ALA A 128 2.50 3.82 -15.49
C ALA A 128 3.43 4.06 -16.69
N GLN A 129 3.03 4.98 -17.55
CA GLN A 129 3.90 5.54 -18.58
C GLN A 129 4.67 6.71 -18.00
N GLY A 130 5.79 7.09 -18.63
CA GLY A 130 6.63 8.19 -18.16
C GLY A 130 5.83 9.44 -17.81
N GLY A 131 6.02 9.94 -16.58
CA GLY A 131 5.36 11.13 -16.06
C GLY A 131 6.28 12.33 -15.97
N ASP A 132 7.52 12.14 -16.33
CA ASP A 132 8.50 13.20 -16.47
C ASP A 132 8.04 14.20 -17.53
N LYS A 133 7.95 15.46 -17.11
CA LYS A 133 7.60 16.60 -17.97
C LYS A 133 8.76 17.57 -18.01
N GLY A 134 9.99 17.09 -18.05
CA GLY A 134 11.26 17.81 -17.98
C GLY A 134 11.17 19.32 -18.12
N ALA A 135 10.78 19.78 -19.28
CA ALA A 135 10.61 21.20 -19.60
C ALA A 135 9.63 21.96 -18.68
N ALA A 136 8.66 21.29 -18.06
CA ALA A 136 7.69 21.90 -17.16
C ALA A 136 8.17 21.96 -15.69
N ALA A 137 9.32 21.37 -15.38
CA ALA A 137 9.95 21.48 -14.04
C ALA A 137 10.48 22.89 -13.79
N TYR A 138 10.69 23.66 -14.85
CA TYR A 138 11.18 25.04 -14.79
C TYR A 138 10.08 26.01 -15.24
N ASP A 139 9.99 27.16 -14.56
CA ASP A 139 9.05 28.21 -14.96
C ASP A 139 9.48 28.90 -16.27
N ALA A 140 8.56 29.64 -16.88
CA ALA A 140 8.81 30.33 -18.13
C ALA A 140 9.86 31.44 -18.05
N ASP A 141 10.32 31.81 -16.86
CA ASP A 141 11.36 32.81 -16.65
C ASP A 141 12.77 32.21 -16.73
N TYR A 142 12.92 30.87 -16.66
CA TYR A 142 14.17 30.22 -17.01
C TYR A 142 14.34 30.17 -18.51
N ALA A 143 15.30 30.93 -19.03
CA ALA A 143 15.61 30.97 -20.46
C ALA A 143 16.44 29.76 -20.91
N ALA A 144 17.26 29.19 -20.03
CA ALA A 144 17.99 27.95 -20.25
C ALA A 144 18.45 27.32 -18.94
N VAL A 145 18.53 25.98 -18.92
CA VAL A 145 19.11 25.18 -17.82
C VAL A 145 19.92 24.04 -18.46
N TYR A 146 21.20 23.94 -18.11
CA TYR A 146 22.11 22.90 -18.59
C TYR A 146 22.63 22.06 -17.44
N HIS A 147 22.33 20.78 -17.43
CA HIS A 147 22.78 19.77 -16.43
C HIS A 147 24.07 19.06 -16.87
N PHE A 148 24.42 19.12 -18.16
CA PHE A 148 25.57 18.44 -18.77
C PHE A 148 25.55 16.91 -18.68
N GLU A 149 24.39 16.29 -18.50
CA GLU A 149 24.22 14.83 -18.50
C GLU A 149 24.23 14.20 -19.90
N ASP A 150 24.45 14.99 -20.92
CA ASP A 150 24.42 14.55 -22.31
C ASP A 150 25.52 13.52 -22.63
N ALA A 151 25.20 12.62 -23.54
CA ALA A 151 26.17 11.63 -23.99
C ALA A 151 27.42 12.33 -24.61
N ALA A 152 28.58 11.73 -24.40
CA ALA A 152 29.83 12.26 -24.95
C ALA A 152 29.70 12.48 -26.45
N GLY A 153 30.04 13.68 -26.92
CA GLY A 153 29.94 14.04 -28.33
C GLY A 153 28.61 14.69 -28.74
N THR A 154 27.67 14.89 -27.82
CA THR A 154 26.42 15.65 -28.05
C THR A 154 26.52 17.05 -27.44
N PRO A 155 25.95 18.09 -28.09
CA PRO A 155 25.87 19.41 -27.49
C PRO A 155 25.02 19.38 -26.21
N PRO A 156 25.36 20.16 -25.17
CA PRO A 156 24.53 20.28 -23.99
C PRO A 156 23.11 20.73 -24.35
N HIS A 157 22.11 19.96 -23.90
CA HIS A 157 20.72 20.29 -24.13
C HIS A 157 20.16 21.21 -23.04
N ASP A 158 19.20 22.04 -23.41
CA ASP A 158 18.46 22.90 -22.50
C ASP A 158 17.25 22.15 -21.93
N ALA A 159 17.23 21.99 -20.62
CA ALA A 159 16.15 21.32 -19.91
C ALA A 159 14.83 22.13 -19.87
N THR A 160 14.81 23.38 -20.31
CA THR A 160 13.61 24.23 -20.32
C THR A 160 12.73 24.00 -21.55
N ALA A 161 11.51 24.55 -21.53
CA ALA A 161 10.59 24.51 -22.68
C ALA A 161 11.09 25.28 -23.90
N TYR A 162 12.12 26.13 -23.76
CA TYR A 162 12.63 26.92 -24.87
C TYR A 162 13.56 26.14 -25.80
N GLY A 163 14.19 25.06 -25.30
CA GLY A 163 15.07 24.22 -26.10
C GLY A 163 16.28 24.98 -26.67
N ASN A 164 16.86 25.89 -25.89
CA ASN A 164 18.06 26.67 -26.25
C ASN A 164 19.31 25.81 -26.14
N ASN A 165 19.34 24.68 -26.85
CA ASN A 165 20.47 23.77 -26.82
C ASN A 165 21.77 24.48 -27.26
N ALA A 166 22.87 24.13 -26.62
CA ALA A 166 24.18 24.67 -26.97
C ALA A 166 24.57 24.30 -28.43
N VAL A 167 25.41 25.13 -29.03
CA VAL A 167 25.88 24.95 -30.40
C VAL A 167 27.30 24.33 -30.40
N GLY A 168 27.43 23.15 -30.95
CA GLY A 168 28.69 22.40 -30.95
C GLY A 168 28.92 21.67 -29.61
N ASN A 169 29.84 20.71 -29.66
CA ASN A 169 30.26 19.94 -28.49
C ASN A 169 31.78 19.89 -28.43
N ASP A 170 32.36 20.91 -27.86
CA ASP A 170 33.80 21.04 -27.78
C ASP A 170 34.39 20.74 -26.40
N VAL A 171 33.52 20.55 -25.38
CA VAL A 171 33.95 20.31 -23.99
C VAL A 171 33.67 18.87 -23.58
N ALA A 172 34.56 18.30 -22.76
CA ALA A 172 34.38 16.96 -22.20
C ALA A 172 33.38 16.99 -21.03
N THR A 173 32.66 15.90 -20.86
CA THR A 173 31.78 15.69 -19.68
C THR A 173 32.53 14.86 -18.66
N VAL A 174 32.52 15.30 -17.38
CA VAL A 174 33.14 14.63 -16.22
C VAL A 174 32.18 14.66 -15.03
N ASP A 175 32.53 13.99 -13.94
CA ASP A 175 31.70 14.01 -12.74
C ASP A 175 31.60 15.42 -12.15
N GLY A 176 30.36 15.84 -11.89
CA GLY A 176 29.98 17.17 -11.40
C GLY A 176 29.72 17.25 -9.91
N VAL A 177 29.16 18.38 -9.46
CA VAL A 177 28.57 18.53 -8.13
C VAL A 177 27.20 17.85 -8.07
N ILE A 178 26.51 17.85 -9.20
CA ILE A 178 25.27 17.13 -9.47
C ILE A 178 25.50 16.32 -10.74
N GLY A 179 25.35 15.00 -10.71
CA GLY A 179 25.53 14.18 -11.90
C GLY A 179 26.83 14.45 -12.67
N LYS A 180 26.72 15.08 -13.81
CA LYS A 180 27.82 15.42 -14.70
C LYS A 180 28.06 16.92 -14.80
N SER A 181 29.24 17.29 -15.27
CA SER A 181 29.66 18.68 -15.47
C SER A 181 30.46 18.84 -16.76
N ALA A 182 30.46 20.05 -17.30
CA ALA A 182 31.29 20.43 -18.42
C ALA A 182 32.75 20.72 -17.97
N ARG A 183 33.72 20.11 -18.63
CA ARG A 183 35.15 20.26 -18.37
C ARG A 183 35.79 21.21 -19.38
N PHE A 184 36.32 22.33 -18.93
CA PHE A 184 37.02 23.32 -19.70
C PHE A 184 38.53 23.18 -19.46
N ASP A 185 39.27 23.03 -20.54
CA ASP A 185 40.74 22.87 -20.52
C ASP A 185 41.50 24.19 -20.86
N GLY A 186 40.76 25.27 -20.98
CA GLY A 186 41.31 26.58 -21.35
C GLY A 186 41.36 26.84 -22.86
N SER A 187 41.08 25.84 -23.71
CA SER A 187 41.09 26.01 -25.16
C SER A 187 39.71 26.04 -25.81
N LYS A 188 38.68 25.63 -25.06
CA LYS A 188 37.33 25.37 -25.59
C LYS A 188 36.27 26.17 -24.83
N VAL A 189 35.19 26.48 -25.53
CA VAL A 189 34.03 27.18 -25.04
C VAL A 189 32.76 26.47 -25.44
N VAL A 190 31.69 26.64 -24.67
CA VAL A 190 30.33 26.24 -25.05
C VAL A 190 29.59 27.45 -25.58
N ASN A 191 29.12 27.39 -26.82
CA ASN A 191 28.34 28.47 -27.42
C ASN A 191 26.87 28.29 -27.15
N LEU A 192 26.23 29.32 -26.57
CA LEU A 192 24.80 29.37 -26.33
C LEU A 192 24.08 30.10 -27.45
N PRO A 193 22.87 29.65 -27.88
CA PRO A 193 22.21 30.24 -29.03
C PRO A 193 21.77 31.69 -28.77
N GLY A 194 21.74 32.50 -29.85
CA GLY A 194 21.18 33.87 -29.83
C GLY A 194 19.68 33.84 -30.11
N SER A 195 18.90 33.12 -29.30
CA SER A 195 17.43 33.03 -29.44
C SER A 195 16.71 34.20 -28.78
N VAL A 196 15.45 34.44 -29.18
CA VAL A 196 14.63 35.53 -28.62
C VAL A 196 14.39 35.34 -27.10
N SER A 197 14.27 34.09 -26.63
CA SER A 197 14.10 33.76 -25.21
C SER A 197 15.34 34.08 -24.38
N MET A 198 16.52 34.15 -25.01
CA MET A 198 17.81 34.47 -24.40
C MET A 198 18.12 35.97 -24.44
N ASN A 199 17.30 36.79 -25.10
CA ASN A 199 17.59 38.21 -25.24
C ASN A 199 17.53 38.93 -23.89
N VAL A 200 18.52 39.80 -23.64
CA VAL A 200 18.54 40.77 -22.55
C VAL A 200 18.10 42.12 -23.10
N ALA A 201 17.02 42.65 -22.57
CA ALA A 201 16.58 44.01 -22.91
C ALA A 201 17.45 45.06 -22.24
N GLU A 202 17.52 46.25 -22.81
CA GLU A 202 18.20 47.38 -22.17
C GLU A 202 17.58 47.72 -20.81
N GLY A 203 18.37 47.70 -19.74
CA GLY A 203 17.89 47.84 -18.37
C GLY A 203 16.99 46.70 -17.87
N GLY A 204 16.91 45.60 -18.64
CA GLY A 204 16.10 44.44 -18.32
C GLY A 204 16.62 43.62 -17.13
N ALA A 205 15.75 42.80 -16.56
CA ALA A 205 16.13 41.90 -15.50
C ALA A 205 16.83 40.65 -16.07
N PHE A 206 17.79 40.13 -15.31
CA PHE A 206 18.59 38.98 -15.71
C PHE A 206 19.12 38.22 -14.48
N THR A 207 19.26 36.91 -14.60
CA THR A 207 20.00 36.10 -13.64
C THR A 207 20.81 35.04 -14.39
N PHE A 208 22.08 34.93 -13.98
CA PHE A 208 22.93 33.79 -14.31
C PHE A 208 23.31 33.11 -12.98
N SER A 209 23.31 31.78 -12.95
CA SER A 209 23.89 31.00 -11.86
C SER A 209 24.53 29.73 -12.40
N ALA A 210 25.60 29.28 -11.73
CA ALA A 210 26.29 28.03 -12.04
C ALA A 210 27.12 27.57 -10.84
N TRP A 211 27.34 26.28 -10.76
CA TRP A 211 28.43 25.73 -9.96
C TRP A 211 29.73 25.78 -10.78
N VAL A 212 30.77 26.28 -10.17
CA VAL A 212 32.07 26.47 -10.84
C VAL A 212 33.20 25.94 -9.96
N LYS A 213 34.15 25.24 -10.60
CA LYS A 213 35.37 24.76 -9.93
C LYS A 213 36.58 25.13 -10.76
N LEU A 214 37.46 25.96 -10.18
CA LEU A 214 38.72 26.32 -10.83
C LEU A 214 39.76 25.23 -10.58
N ASP A 215 40.52 24.85 -11.59
CA ASP A 215 41.69 23.96 -11.42
C ASP A 215 42.80 24.62 -10.63
N ALA A 216 43.07 25.87 -10.98
CA ALA A 216 44.03 26.74 -10.33
C ALA A 216 43.53 28.19 -10.37
N LEU A 217 44.09 29.06 -9.52
CA LEU A 217 43.78 30.49 -9.59
C LEU A 217 44.32 31.03 -10.91
N PRO A 218 43.51 31.71 -11.76
CA PRO A 218 43.95 32.27 -13.00
C PRO A 218 44.91 33.44 -12.77
N ALA A 219 45.94 33.56 -13.60
CA ALA A 219 46.84 34.70 -13.61
C ALA A 219 46.31 35.81 -14.54
N GLY A 220 45.20 36.42 -14.18
CA GLY A 220 44.44 37.40 -14.92
C GLY A 220 42.95 37.08 -14.97
N ARG A 221 42.21 37.65 -15.91
CA ARG A 221 40.75 37.50 -16.05
C ARG A 221 40.38 36.23 -16.79
N ALA A 222 39.86 35.25 -16.07
CA ALA A 222 39.23 34.05 -16.64
C ALA A 222 37.71 34.21 -16.66
N VAL A 223 37.10 34.09 -17.84
CA VAL A 223 35.69 34.36 -18.05
C VAL A 223 34.86 33.05 -17.99
N VAL A 224 33.86 33.02 -17.13
CA VAL A 224 32.89 31.92 -16.98
C VAL A 224 31.74 32.09 -17.97
N TYR A 225 31.20 33.31 -18.06
CA TYR A 225 30.10 33.67 -18.95
C TYR A 225 30.44 34.97 -19.67
N ALA A 226 30.31 34.96 -21.00
CA ALA A 226 30.49 36.16 -21.81
C ALA A 226 29.34 36.36 -22.78
N ARG A 227 28.94 37.61 -22.96
CA ARG A 227 28.01 38.02 -24.00
C ARG A 227 28.44 39.39 -24.51
N ARG A 228 28.68 39.49 -25.84
CA ARG A 228 29.12 40.73 -26.48
C ARG A 228 28.21 41.07 -27.67
N GLN A 229 27.93 42.37 -27.83
CA GLN A 229 27.22 42.89 -28.99
C GLN A 229 27.70 44.28 -29.33
N ALA A 230 28.39 44.43 -30.46
CA ALA A 230 29.11 45.66 -30.81
C ALA A 230 30.02 46.14 -29.68
N GLU A 231 29.84 47.37 -29.19
CA GLU A 231 30.64 47.93 -28.10
C GLU A 231 30.19 47.45 -26.69
N HIS A 232 29.05 46.73 -26.62
CA HIS A 232 28.48 46.31 -25.34
C HIS A 232 28.94 44.92 -24.94
N LYS A 233 29.16 44.74 -23.62
CA LYS A 233 29.59 43.47 -23.04
C LYS A 233 29.02 43.23 -21.64
N LEU A 234 28.73 41.96 -21.36
CA LEU A 234 28.45 41.40 -20.04
C LEU A 234 29.41 40.23 -19.83
N LEU A 235 30.34 40.38 -18.88
CA LEU A 235 31.33 39.36 -18.54
C LEU A 235 31.19 38.98 -17.07
N LEU A 236 31.23 37.70 -16.74
CA LEU A 236 31.28 37.15 -15.40
C LEU A 236 32.45 36.17 -15.32
N GLY A 237 33.24 36.21 -14.29
CA GLY A 237 34.39 35.34 -14.13
C GLY A 237 35.25 35.65 -12.92
N PHE A 238 36.53 35.38 -13.03
CA PHE A 238 37.53 35.55 -11.96
C PHE A 238 38.72 36.37 -12.47
N ASP A 239 39.09 37.42 -11.73
CA ASP A 239 40.29 38.21 -11.96
C ASP A 239 41.34 37.88 -10.90
N ASN A 240 42.40 37.16 -11.28
CA ASN A 240 43.38 36.64 -10.31
C ASN A 240 42.70 35.83 -9.16
N GLY A 241 41.64 35.10 -9.50
CA GLY A 241 40.82 34.30 -8.53
C GLY A 241 39.75 35.09 -7.78
N VAL A 242 39.63 36.40 -7.96
CA VAL A 242 38.57 37.21 -7.37
C VAL A 242 37.35 37.24 -8.29
N PRO A 243 36.15 36.81 -7.84
CA PRO A 243 34.94 36.88 -8.65
C PRO A 243 34.61 38.30 -9.08
N PHE A 244 34.31 38.51 -10.36
CA PHE A 244 33.90 39.79 -10.92
C PHE A 244 32.71 39.71 -11.85
N VAL A 245 31.96 40.80 -11.98
CA VAL A 245 31.04 41.07 -13.06
C VAL A 245 31.42 42.39 -13.73
N GLN A 246 31.39 42.41 -15.04
CA GLN A 246 31.67 43.58 -15.85
C GLN A 246 30.52 43.85 -16.82
N VAL A 247 30.05 45.09 -16.87
CA VAL A 247 29.09 45.59 -17.90
C VAL A 247 29.72 46.79 -18.56
N ASP A 248 29.98 46.69 -19.84
CA ASP A 248 30.75 47.66 -20.61
C ASP A 248 32.09 47.99 -19.92
N ASP A 249 32.32 49.23 -19.57
CA ASP A 249 33.54 49.65 -18.87
C ASP A 249 33.44 49.56 -17.32
N ALA A 250 32.24 49.37 -16.77
CA ALA A 250 32.01 49.26 -15.36
C ALA A 250 32.26 47.83 -14.86
N THR A 251 33.03 47.68 -13.81
CA THR A 251 33.34 46.35 -13.21
C THR A 251 33.21 46.41 -11.69
N THR A 252 32.84 45.31 -11.07
CA THR A 252 32.88 45.21 -9.60
C THR A 252 34.31 45.35 -9.11
N THR A 253 34.45 46.04 -8.00
CA THR A 253 35.76 46.26 -7.35
C THR A 253 35.85 45.43 -6.08
N ALA A 254 36.98 44.77 -5.93
CA ALA A 254 37.51 44.13 -4.73
C ALA A 254 36.67 43.03 -4.07
N GLY A 255 37.35 42.04 -3.65
CA GLY A 255 36.91 40.87 -2.88
C GLY A 255 38.09 39.99 -2.59
N GLU A 256 37.87 38.91 -1.88
CA GLU A 256 38.89 37.90 -1.63
C GLU A 256 38.91 36.83 -2.74
N PRO A 257 40.08 36.32 -3.11
CA PRO A 257 40.19 35.22 -4.05
C PRO A 257 39.48 33.98 -3.51
N VAL A 258 38.81 33.24 -4.40
CA VAL A 258 38.20 31.94 -4.07
C VAL A 258 39.26 30.86 -3.95
N LYS A 259 38.87 29.70 -3.42
CA LYS A 259 39.77 28.53 -3.34
C LYS A 259 39.74 27.75 -4.65
N ALA A 260 40.89 27.49 -5.26
CA ALA A 260 40.99 26.55 -6.36
C ALA A 260 40.75 25.13 -5.89
N GLY A 261 40.26 24.27 -6.78
CA GLY A 261 39.97 22.86 -6.52
C GLY A 261 38.68 22.58 -5.77
N ALA A 262 37.96 23.60 -5.29
CA ALA A 262 36.67 23.48 -4.61
C ALA A 262 35.53 23.96 -5.52
N TRP A 263 34.37 23.29 -5.44
CA TRP A 263 33.14 23.79 -6.03
C TRP A 263 32.64 25.01 -5.29
N LEU A 264 32.21 26.03 -6.01
CA LEU A 264 31.53 27.21 -5.51
C LEU A 264 30.29 27.52 -6.37
N HIS A 265 29.24 28.04 -5.74
CA HIS A 265 28.07 28.52 -6.46
C HIS A 265 28.26 30.00 -6.80
N LEU A 266 28.36 30.32 -8.08
CA LEU A 266 28.51 31.68 -8.60
C LEU A 266 27.19 32.12 -9.22
N ALA A 267 26.66 33.29 -8.79
CA ALA A 267 25.46 33.82 -9.40
C ALA A 267 25.52 35.35 -9.52
N VAL A 268 24.83 35.86 -10.52
CA VAL A 268 24.63 37.32 -10.71
C VAL A 268 23.16 37.58 -10.98
N THR A 269 22.59 38.57 -10.33
CA THR A 269 21.26 39.11 -10.61
C THR A 269 21.36 40.57 -11.04
N ALA A 270 20.54 40.96 -12.02
CA ALA A 270 20.47 42.34 -12.49
C ALA A 270 19.00 42.78 -12.55
N ALA A 271 18.69 43.93 -11.97
CA ALA A 271 17.42 44.64 -12.06
C ALA A 271 17.60 46.11 -11.61
N ASP A 272 16.78 47.00 -12.09
CA ASP A 272 16.71 48.39 -11.63
C ASP A 272 18.07 49.10 -11.66
N ASN A 273 18.87 48.86 -12.69
CA ASN A 273 20.24 49.36 -12.86
C ASN A 273 21.24 48.97 -11.75
N LYS A 274 20.88 47.91 -11.01
CA LYS A 274 21.77 47.33 -9.98
C LYS A 274 22.08 45.88 -10.34
N ILE A 275 23.34 45.53 -10.27
CA ILE A 275 23.84 44.18 -10.49
C ILE A 275 24.43 43.68 -9.19
N GLN A 276 23.98 42.51 -8.74
CA GLN A 276 24.46 41.89 -7.52
C GLN A 276 25.14 40.56 -7.84
N LEU A 277 26.41 40.45 -7.45
CA LEU A 277 27.17 39.21 -7.54
C LEU A 277 27.06 38.45 -6.21
N TYR A 278 26.88 37.13 -6.32
CA TYR A 278 26.78 36.21 -5.18
C TYR A 278 27.83 35.10 -5.32
N VAL A 279 28.42 34.73 -4.17
CA VAL A 279 29.29 33.56 -4.04
C VAL A 279 28.76 32.70 -2.91
N ASP A 280 28.56 31.40 -3.17
CA ASP A 280 27.97 30.43 -2.23
C ASP A 280 26.67 30.97 -1.57
N GLY A 281 25.81 31.56 -2.42
CA GLY A 281 24.52 32.10 -2.02
C GLY A 281 24.55 33.40 -1.22
N ARG A 282 25.72 33.99 -0.96
CA ARG A 282 25.87 35.23 -0.21
C ARG A 282 26.19 36.40 -1.13
N PRO A 283 25.62 37.60 -0.89
CA PRO A 283 26.03 38.80 -1.59
C PRO A 283 27.55 39.01 -1.43
N TYR A 284 28.23 39.17 -2.56
CA TYR A 284 29.67 39.29 -2.61
C TYR A 284 30.10 40.70 -3.05
N ALA A 285 29.59 41.18 -4.19
CA ALA A 285 29.87 42.49 -4.72
C ALA A 285 28.65 43.06 -5.46
N SER A 286 28.55 44.37 -5.56
CA SER A 286 27.49 45.02 -6.35
C SER A 286 28.09 46.04 -7.33
N LEU A 287 27.34 46.27 -8.42
CA LEU A 287 27.67 47.21 -9.47
C LEU A 287 26.43 48.01 -9.84
N ASP A 288 26.52 49.33 -9.73
CA ASP A 288 25.48 50.22 -10.23
C ASP A 288 25.73 50.47 -11.72
N ALA A 289 25.08 49.65 -12.55
CA ALA A 289 25.18 49.69 -14.00
C ALA A 289 23.88 49.22 -14.64
N LYS A 290 23.53 49.83 -15.76
CA LYS A 290 22.39 49.43 -16.60
C LYS A 290 22.85 48.33 -17.55
N LEU A 291 22.13 47.21 -17.61
CA LEU A 291 22.41 46.21 -18.61
C LEU A 291 22.15 46.77 -20.02
N PRO A 292 23.05 46.60 -20.97
CA PRO A 292 22.77 46.92 -22.35
C PRO A 292 21.85 45.90 -23.02
N ALA A 293 21.25 46.26 -24.13
CA ALA A 293 20.52 45.30 -24.97
C ALA A 293 21.52 44.30 -25.60
N LEU A 294 21.32 43.01 -25.31
CA LEU A 294 22.14 41.91 -25.83
C LEU A 294 21.29 40.85 -26.49
N THR A 295 21.45 40.67 -27.80
CA THR A 295 20.69 39.66 -28.61
C THR A 295 21.62 38.66 -29.28
N SER A 296 22.95 38.83 -29.12
CA SER A 296 23.99 37.95 -29.67
C SER A 296 23.99 36.58 -28.99
N GLN A 297 24.80 35.66 -29.50
CA GLN A 297 25.18 34.43 -28.80
C GLN A 297 25.95 34.76 -27.53
N ALA A 298 25.83 33.89 -26.53
CA ALA A 298 26.68 33.93 -25.34
C ALA A 298 27.66 32.76 -25.35
N THR A 299 28.69 32.83 -24.52
CA THR A 299 29.69 31.76 -24.38
C THR A 299 29.90 31.41 -22.91
N LEU A 300 30.13 30.13 -22.63
CA LEU A 300 30.60 29.62 -21.35
C LEU A 300 32.06 29.20 -21.46
N GLY A 301 32.86 29.47 -20.44
CA GLY A 301 34.25 29.03 -20.33
C GLY A 301 35.24 29.89 -21.10
N GLY A 302 34.79 31.03 -21.62
CA GLY A 302 35.68 31.98 -22.33
C GLY A 302 34.94 33.12 -23.00
N ASP A 303 35.65 34.01 -23.60
CA ASP A 303 35.15 35.14 -24.40
C ASP A 303 35.59 35.02 -25.86
N ALA A 304 34.81 34.23 -26.61
CA ALA A 304 35.14 33.91 -28.00
C ALA A 304 35.18 35.13 -28.94
N ALA A 305 34.50 36.22 -28.59
CA ALA A 305 34.44 37.46 -29.40
C ALA A 305 35.43 38.56 -28.92
N GLY A 306 36.11 38.35 -27.81
CA GLY A 306 36.89 39.37 -27.14
C GLY A 306 38.36 39.32 -27.38
N GLN A 307 38.82 39.48 -28.63
CA GLN A 307 40.27 39.45 -28.97
C GLN A 307 41.09 40.66 -28.50
N THR A 308 40.45 41.63 -27.84
CA THR A 308 41.13 42.88 -27.44
C THR A 308 41.34 43.01 -25.92
N ASP A 309 40.64 42.21 -25.10
CA ASP A 309 40.81 42.23 -23.62
C ASP A 309 41.83 41.15 -23.22
N THR A 310 42.66 41.43 -22.23
CA THR A 310 43.58 40.44 -21.63
C THR A 310 42.81 39.38 -20.83
N VAL A 311 42.08 38.55 -21.54
CA VAL A 311 41.35 37.42 -20.99
C VAL A 311 42.23 36.19 -21.05
N VAL A 312 42.43 35.52 -19.92
CA VAL A 312 43.07 34.21 -19.88
C VAL A 312 42.03 33.11 -20.05
N PRO A 313 42.38 31.96 -20.60
CA PRO A 313 41.47 30.83 -20.71
C PRO A 313 40.95 30.39 -19.37
N PHE A 314 39.65 30.03 -19.32
CA PHE A 314 39.08 29.38 -18.17
C PHE A 314 39.41 27.89 -18.17
N ALA A 315 40.11 27.43 -17.13
CA ALA A 315 40.40 26.02 -16.89
C ALA A 315 39.70 25.56 -15.60
N GLY A 316 38.78 24.61 -15.75
CA GLY A 316 37.95 24.19 -14.64
C GLY A 316 36.72 23.38 -15.05
N GLN A 317 35.75 23.35 -14.21
CA GLN A 317 34.47 22.67 -14.43
C GLN A 317 33.31 23.64 -14.19
N MET A 318 32.22 23.45 -14.95
CA MET A 318 30.92 24.11 -14.71
C MET A 318 29.82 23.08 -14.68
N ASP A 319 28.86 23.32 -13.78
CA ASP A 319 27.72 22.47 -13.57
C ASP A 319 26.48 23.32 -13.28
N GLU A 320 25.29 22.81 -13.57
CA GLU A 320 24.00 23.47 -13.27
C GLU A 320 23.93 24.91 -13.76
N VAL A 321 24.30 25.14 -15.00
CA VAL A 321 24.25 26.49 -15.58
C VAL A 321 22.81 26.88 -15.86
N ARG A 322 22.36 27.98 -15.24
CA ARG A 322 21.00 28.51 -15.35
C ARG A 322 20.98 29.96 -15.76
N LEU A 323 20.10 30.27 -16.70
CA LEU A 323 19.83 31.62 -17.17
C LEU A 323 18.35 31.95 -16.98
N SER A 324 18.04 33.12 -16.39
CA SER A 324 16.67 33.58 -16.21
C SER A 324 16.50 35.01 -16.75
N ARG A 325 15.29 35.30 -17.25
CA ARG A 325 14.88 36.62 -17.76
C ARG A 325 14.38 37.56 -16.69
N VAL A 326 14.46 37.13 -15.43
CA VAL A 326 14.07 37.90 -14.24
C VAL A 326 15.25 37.94 -13.26
N ALA A 327 15.27 38.92 -12.37
CA ALA A 327 16.16 38.89 -11.22
C ALA A 327 15.60 37.92 -10.17
N ARG A 328 16.20 36.74 -10.06
CA ARG A 328 15.78 35.76 -9.06
C ARG A 328 16.00 36.26 -7.65
N PRO A 329 15.10 35.96 -6.68
CA PRO A 329 15.26 36.38 -5.31
C PRO A 329 16.57 35.90 -4.69
N ALA A 330 17.22 36.72 -3.87
CA ALA A 330 18.44 36.34 -3.15
C ALA A 330 18.24 35.09 -2.29
N ALA A 331 17.02 34.87 -1.77
CA ALA A 331 16.64 33.68 -1.03
C ALA A 331 16.73 32.41 -1.89
N LEU A 332 16.33 32.45 -3.18
CA LEU A 332 16.48 31.33 -4.09
C LEU A 332 17.95 31.02 -4.40
N ILE A 333 18.76 32.08 -4.66
CA ILE A 333 20.21 31.93 -4.89
C ILE A 333 20.89 31.30 -3.67
N ALA A 334 20.52 31.74 -2.47
CA ALA A 334 21.05 31.17 -1.24
C ALA A 334 20.63 29.74 -1.01
N LEU A 335 19.37 29.41 -1.33
CA LEU A 335 18.84 28.06 -1.24
C LEU A 335 19.55 27.11 -2.21
N ASP A 336 19.70 27.49 -3.48
CA ASP A 336 20.40 26.71 -4.50
C ASP A 336 21.83 26.37 -4.06
N ALA A 337 22.57 27.35 -3.58
CA ALA A 337 23.92 27.16 -3.07
C ALA A 337 24.02 26.20 -1.87
N GLN A 338 23.00 26.18 -1.00
CA GLN A 338 22.97 25.33 0.20
C GLN A 338 22.46 23.93 -0.06
N THR A 339 21.56 23.74 -1.03
CA THR A 339 20.80 22.50 -1.19
C THR A 339 21.23 21.65 -2.38
N GLN A 340 21.91 22.26 -3.35
CA GLN A 340 22.44 21.56 -4.52
C GLN A 340 23.83 20.95 -4.28
N GLY A 341 24.53 21.30 -3.21
CA GLY A 341 25.79 20.67 -2.79
C GLY A 341 25.59 19.25 -2.24
N ALA A 342 26.70 18.62 -1.82
CA ALA A 342 26.69 17.23 -1.35
C ALA A 342 25.87 17.02 -0.05
N GLU A 343 25.79 18.03 0.80
CA GLU A 343 25.07 17.99 2.08
C GLU A 343 23.89 18.97 2.04
N SER A 344 22.69 18.45 1.81
CA SER A 344 21.47 19.24 1.89
C SER A 344 20.68 18.91 3.16
N LYS A 345 20.34 19.95 3.94
CA LYS A 345 19.47 19.84 5.12
C LYS A 345 18.01 20.17 4.80
N LEU A 346 17.70 20.48 3.54
CA LEU A 346 16.33 20.80 3.12
C LEU A 346 15.40 19.59 3.18
N LEU A 347 15.91 18.40 2.86
CA LEU A 347 15.09 17.23 2.59
C LEU A 347 15.17 16.21 3.72
N ASN A 348 13.99 15.81 4.22
CA ASN A 348 13.84 14.67 5.11
C ASN A 348 12.91 13.64 4.46
N TYR A 349 13.40 12.43 4.28
CA TYR A 349 12.66 11.33 3.67
C TYR A 349 11.96 10.49 4.74
N GLY A 350 10.64 10.37 4.65
CA GLY A 350 9.83 9.48 5.47
C GLY A 350 10.00 8.01 5.12
N ALA A 351 9.36 7.14 5.88
CA ALA A 351 9.28 5.72 5.53
C ALA A 351 8.43 5.51 4.28
N ASP A 352 8.67 4.38 3.59
CA ASP A 352 7.82 3.96 2.49
C ASP A 352 6.47 3.49 3.04
N GLU A 353 5.40 4.16 2.63
CA GLU A 353 4.03 3.75 2.94
C GLU A 353 3.54 2.85 1.81
N LYS A 354 3.10 1.65 2.17
CA LYS A 354 2.46 0.75 1.22
C LYS A 354 0.96 0.99 1.23
N GLN A 355 0.35 1.05 0.05
CA GLN A 355 -1.09 1.14 -0.06
C GLN A 355 -1.73 -0.02 0.73
N ALA A 356 -2.59 0.32 1.67
CA ALA A 356 -3.43 -0.65 2.34
C ALA A 356 -4.48 -1.14 1.32
N GLY A 357 -4.11 -2.07 0.46
CA GLY A 357 -5.10 -2.87 -0.27
C GLY A 357 -6.01 -3.50 0.77
N ILE A 358 -7.33 -3.53 0.54
CA ILE A 358 -8.28 -4.31 1.31
C ILE A 358 -7.58 -5.61 1.69
N GLY A 359 -7.31 -5.87 2.94
CA GLY A 359 -6.42 -6.84 3.60
C GLY A 359 -6.03 -8.18 2.91
N PHE A 360 -6.34 -8.31 1.64
CA PHE A 360 -6.04 -9.46 0.78
C PHE A 360 -4.70 -9.36 0.03
N GLY A 361 -4.00 -8.21 0.01
CA GLY A 361 -2.74 -8.07 -0.71
C GLY A 361 -1.65 -9.01 -0.18
N TYR A 362 -1.46 -9.05 1.13
CA TYR A 362 -0.57 -10.03 1.76
C TYR A 362 -1.11 -11.46 1.66
N PHE A 363 -2.43 -11.64 1.72
CA PHE A 363 -3.06 -12.94 1.55
C PHE A 363 -2.85 -13.48 0.13
N GLY A 364 -2.92 -12.62 -0.89
CA GLY A 364 -2.61 -12.97 -2.28
C GLY A 364 -1.15 -13.40 -2.48
N VAL A 365 -0.20 -12.73 -1.82
CA VAL A 365 1.22 -13.11 -1.82
C VAL A 365 1.41 -14.46 -1.11
N ILE A 366 0.78 -14.65 0.06
CA ILE A 366 0.83 -15.91 0.81
C ILE A 366 0.25 -17.05 -0.03
N VAL A 367 -0.92 -16.87 -0.66
CA VAL A 367 -1.57 -17.90 -1.49
C VAL A 367 -0.71 -18.27 -2.71
N LYS A 368 -0.04 -17.32 -3.34
CA LYS A 368 0.87 -17.58 -4.47
C LYS A 368 2.15 -18.33 -4.05
N SER A 369 2.58 -18.18 -2.81
CA SER A 369 3.78 -18.83 -2.28
C SER A 369 3.52 -20.21 -1.66
N VAL A 370 2.25 -20.68 -1.62
CA VAL A 370 1.87 -21.98 -1.06
C VAL A 370 2.42 -23.11 -1.92
N THR A 371 3.16 -24.03 -1.28
CA THR A 371 3.70 -25.24 -1.93
C THR A 371 2.61 -26.23 -2.31
N VAL A 372 2.89 -27.12 -3.28
CA VAL A 372 1.91 -28.13 -3.76
C VAL A 372 1.46 -29.04 -2.62
N ASP A 373 2.36 -29.41 -1.72
CA ASP A 373 2.05 -30.30 -0.58
C ASP A 373 1.05 -29.62 0.39
N ALA A 374 1.24 -28.33 0.66
CA ALA A 374 0.29 -27.56 1.47
C ALA A 374 -1.09 -27.44 0.79
N TRP A 375 -1.13 -27.31 -0.53
CA TRP A 375 -2.39 -27.32 -1.28
C TRP A 375 -3.14 -28.64 -1.16
N VAL A 376 -2.46 -29.79 -1.11
CA VAL A 376 -3.10 -31.09 -0.89
C VAL A 376 -3.76 -31.14 0.48
N VAL A 377 -3.10 -30.68 1.53
CA VAL A 377 -3.69 -30.62 2.89
C VAL A 377 -4.89 -29.67 2.92
N ILE A 378 -4.76 -28.48 2.33
CA ILE A 378 -5.84 -27.49 2.26
C ILE A 378 -7.05 -28.05 1.48
N ALA A 379 -6.83 -28.77 0.37
CA ALA A 379 -7.89 -29.37 -0.41
C ALA A 379 -8.66 -30.42 0.41
N ILE A 380 -7.98 -31.30 1.15
CA ILE A 380 -8.61 -32.26 2.07
C ILE A 380 -9.44 -31.53 3.13
N LEU A 381 -8.92 -30.47 3.71
CA LEU A 381 -9.63 -29.65 4.70
C LEU A 381 -10.87 -28.98 4.09
N LEU A 382 -10.80 -28.46 2.87
CA LEU A 382 -11.96 -27.87 2.18
C LEU A 382 -13.07 -28.90 1.90
N VAL A 383 -12.71 -30.11 1.49
CA VAL A 383 -13.67 -31.22 1.31
C VAL A 383 -14.33 -31.56 2.65
N MET A 384 -13.54 -31.65 3.72
CA MET A 384 -14.06 -31.92 5.07
C MET A 384 -14.98 -30.79 5.57
N ALA A 385 -14.66 -29.53 5.27
CA ALA A 385 -15.52 -28.39 5.55
C ALA A 385 -16.87 -28.51 4.83
N ALA A 386 -16.84 -28.79 3.53
CA ALA A 386 -18.05 -28.94 2.72
C ALA A 386 -18.96 -30.06 3.26
N ILE A 387 -18.38 -31.23 3.55
CA ILE A 387 -19.12 -32.35 4.16
C ILE A 387 -19.74 -31.94 5.51
N SER A 388 -18.94 -31.31 6.37
CA SER A 388 -19.39 -30.85 7.69
C SER A 388 -20.55 -29.87 7.58
N TRP A 389 -20.49 -28.90 6.69
CA TRP A 389 -21.54 -27.90 6.48
C TRP A 389 -22.82 -28.50 5.92
N VAL A 390 -22.71 -29.42 4.95
CA VAL A 390 -23.86 -30.14 4.41
C VAL A 390 -24.54 -30.97 5.49
N VAL A 391 -23.77 -31.72 6.30
CA VAL A 391 -24.32 -32.51 7.41
C VAL A 391 -24.99 -31.60 8.45
N MET A 392 -24.33 -30.50 8.83
CA MET A 392 -24.89 -29.55 9.79
C MET A 392 -26.22 -28.98 9.31
N TRP A 393 -26.30 -28.55 8.04
CA TRP A 393 -27.54 -28.01 7.47
C TRP A 393 -28.66 -29.06 7.38
N GLN A 394 -28.35 -30.26 6.90
CA GLN A 394 -29.31 -31.36 6.80
C GLN A 394 -29.87 -31.76 8.17
N ARG A 395 -28.99 -31.81 9.21
CA ARG A 395 -29.40 -32.17 10.56
C ARG A 395 -30.18 -31.05 11.23
N ALA A 396 -29.82 -29.80 11.05
CA ALA A 396 -30.60 -28.67 11.55
C ALA A 396 -32.02 -28.65 10.93
N ALA A 397 -32.12 -28.87 9.64
CA ALA A 397 -33.39 -28.97 8.93
C ALA A 397 -34.25 -30.14 9.43
N TYR A 398 -33.64 -31.33 9.63
CA TYR A 398 -34.32 -32.49 10.16
C TYR A 398 -34.86 -32.28 11.57
N VAL A 399 -34.02 -31.81 12.50
CA VAL A 399 -34.43 -31.56 13.90
C VAL A 399 -35.50 -30.49 13.96
N ASN A 400 -35.40 -29.40 13.18
CA ASN A 400 -36.45 -28.40 13.11
C ASN A 400 -37.78 -28.94 12.58
N ARG A 401 -37.76 -29.87 11.57
CA ARG A 401 -38.96 -30.54 11.06
C ARG A 401 -39.59 -31.41 12.13
N VAL A 402 -38.77 -32.22 12.81
CA VAL A 402 -39.25 -33.09 13.91
C VAL A 402 -39.84 -32.28 15.05
N THR A 403 -39.18 -31.19 15.47
CA THR A 403 -39.71 -30.34 16.55
C THR A 403 -41.07 -29.76 16.20
N ARG A 404 -41.23 -29.16 15.01
CA ARG A 404 -42.52 -28.62 14.56
C ARG A 404 -43.59 -29.68 14.45
N ALA A 405 -43.23 -30.85 13.94
CA ALA A 405 -44.16 -31.98 13.82
C ALA A 405 -44.56 -32.47 15.20
N ASN A 406 -43.68 -32.51 16.19
CA ASN A 406 -43.99 -32.86 17.58
C ASN A 406 -44.95 -31.86 18.23
N ASP A 407 -44.74 -30.56 17.98
CA ASP A 407 -45.66 -29.53 18.51
C ASP A 407 -47.07 -29.72 17.95
N ASN A 408 -47.21 -29.92 16.64
CA ASN A 408 -48.48 -30.19 15.99
C ASN A 408 -49.12 -31.48 16.48
N PHE A 409 -48.32 -32.51 16.76
CA PHE A 409 -48.83 -33.75 17.35
C PHE A 409 -49.34 -33.56 18.77
N LEU A 410 -48.60 -32.85 19.64
CA LEU A 410 -49.00 -32.59 21.01
C LEU A 410 -50.31 -31.79 21.06
N ASP A 411 -50.49 -30.82 20.18
CA ASP A 411 -51.73 -30.07 20.08
C ASP A 411 -52.92 -30.98 19.69
N ALA A 412 -52.73 -31.84 18.69
CA ALA A 412 -53.73 -32.81 18.28
C ALA A 412 -54.02 -33.84 19.38
N PHE A 413 -53.00 -34.33 20.07
CA PHE A 413 -53.15 -35.29 21.17
C PHE A 413 -53.91 -34.71 22.37
N ARG A 414 -53.61 -33.45 22.74
CA ARG A 414 -54.31 -32.75 23.84
C ARG A 414 -55.78 -32.47 23.51
N GLN A 415 -56.11 -32.22 22.27
CA GLN A 415 -57.49 -31.98 21.83
C GLN A 415 -58.38 -33.23 21.96
N GLN A 416 -57.81 -34.44 21.97
CA GLN A 416 -58.59 -35.69 22.11
C GLN A 416 -59.09 -35.97 23.56
N GLY A 417 -58.65 -35.15 24.52
CA GLY A 417 -59.11 -35.22 25.92
C GLY A 417 -58.83 -36.58 26.58
N ARG A 418 -59.89 -37.30 27.03
CA ARG A 418 -59.77 -38.60 27.73
C ARG A 418 -59.51 -39.79 26.81
N ASN A 419 -59.83 -39.71 25.49
CA ASN A 419 -59.65 -40.84 24.58
C ASN A 419 -58.26 -40.86 23.97
N ILE A 420 -57.29 -41.43 24.69
CA ILE A 420 -55.87 -41.47 24.26
C ILE A 420 -55.62 -42.28 22.98
N LEU A 421 -56.58 -43.15 22.56
CA LEU A 421 -56.44 -43.97 21.37
C LEU A 421 -57.15 -43.41 20.14
N ALA A 422 -57.87 -42.30 20.27
CA ALA A 422 -58.67 -41.75 19.16
C ALA A 422 -57.82 -41.41 17.94
N LEU A 423 -56.61 -40.85 18.13
CA LEU A 423 -55.70 -40.44 17.07
C LEU A 423 -55.16 -41.65 16.26
N SER A 424 -55.17 -42.89 16.83
CA SER A 424 -54.68 -44.08 16.11
C SER A 424 -55.65 -44.54 15.01
N ARG A 425 -56.93 -44.11 15.06
CA ARG A 425 -57.97 -44.41 14.06
C ARG A 425 -58.24 -43.26 13.10
N ASP A 426 -57.60 -42.10 13.32
CA ASP A 426 -57.80 -40.92 12.47
C ASP A 426 -57.01 -41.05 11.16
N PRO A 427 -57.68 -41.10 9.97
CA PRO A 427 -56.99 -41.14 8.69
C PRO A 427 -56.08 -39.95 8.43
N THR A 428 -56.37 -38.81 9.07
CA THR A 428 -55.56 -37.57 8.92
C THR A 428 -54.26 -37.61 9.71
N ALA A 429 -54.13 -38.55 10.66
CA ALA A 429 -52.91 -38.74 11.45
C ALA A 429 -51.67 -39.15 10.62
N SER A 430 -51.88 -39.60 9.36
CA SER A 430 -50.77 -39.84 8.43
C SER A 430 -49.92 -38.61 8.16
N ARG A 431 -50.46 -37.40 8.33
CA ARG A 431 -49.72 -36.14 8.22
C ARG A 431 -48.75 -35.89 9.40
N LEU A 432 -48.86 -36.66 10.48
CA LEU A 432 -48.02 -36.53 11.67
C LEU A 432 -46.82 -37.48 11.68
N GLN A 433 -46.57 -38.23 10.60
CA GLN A 433 -45.51 -39.26 10.52
C GLN A 433 -44.10 -38.69 10.75
N ASP A 434 -43.88 -37.41 10.45
CA ASP A 434 -42.62 -36.74 10.73
C ASP A 434 -42.36 -36.48 12.24
N ALA A 435 -43.40 -36.55 13.07
CA ALA A 435 -43.28 -36.37 14.51
C ALA A 435 -42.70 -37.64 15.16
N SER A 436 -41.63 -37.50 15.94
CA SER A 436 -41.10 -38.59 16.76
C SER A 436 -42.07 -39.05 17.81
N LEU A 437 -42.83 -38.10 18.41
CA LEU A 437 -43.89 -38.39 19.38
C LEU A 437 -45.00 -39.18 18.77
N TYR A 438 -45.41 -38.92 17.52
CA TYR A 438 -46.43 -39.71 16.84
C TYR A 438 -45.96 -41.16 16.59
N ARG A 439 -44.69 -41.35 16.27
CA ARG A 439 -44.11 -42.70 16.07
C ARG A 439 -44.11 -43.50 17.39
N LEU A 440 -43.78 -42.86 18.50
CA LEU A 440 -43.91 -43.43 19.86
C LEU A 440 -45.35 -43.76 20.19
N TYR A 441 -46.25 -42.80 19.96
CA TYR A 441 -47.70 -42.98 20.14
C TYR A 441 -48.25 -44.16 19.34
N LYS A 442 -47.90 -44.25 18.07
CA LYS A 442 -48.38 -45.35 17.17
C LYS A 442 -47.98 -46.72 17.69
N VAL A 443 -46.77 -46.87 18.22
CA VAL A 443 -46.29 -48.12 18.79
C VAL A 443 -47.04 -48.40 20.09
N GLY A 444 -47.15 -47.43 21.02
CA GLY A 444 -47.91 -47.60 22.28
C GLY A 444 -49.37 -47.92 22.05
N ALA A 445 -50.05 -47.20 21.16
CA ALA A 445 -51.43 -47.46 20.77
C ALA A 445 -51.60 -48.81 20.09
N GLY A 446 -50.66 -49.22 19.22
CA GLY A 446 -50.66 -50.54 18.60
C GLY A 446 -50.57 -51.69 19.60
N GLU A 447 -49.70 -51.53 20.62
CA GLU A 447 -49.58 -52.50 21.72
C GLU A 447 -50.86 -52.57 22.61
N VAL A 448 -51.56 -51.47 22.79
CA VAL A 448 -52.85 -51.43 23.47
C VAL A 448 -53.90 -52.17 22.65
N TRP A 449 -53.96 -51.92 21.34
CA TRP A 449 -54.90 -52.61 20.44
C TRP A 449 -54.67 -54.13 20.37
N SER A 450 -53.42 -54.59 20.37
CA SER A 450 -53.08 -56.03 20.27
C SER A 450 -53.43 -56.82 21.54
N ARG A 451 -53.70 -56.15 22.63
CA ARG A 451 -54.06 -56.74 23.93
C ARG A 451 -55.55 -56.55 24.30
N ARG A 452 -56.35 -56.06 23.39
CA ARG A 452 -57.80 -55.95 23.57
C ARG A 452 -58.45 -57.28 23.36
N ASP A 453 -59.37 -57.69 24.27
CA ASP A 453 -60.16 -58.88 24.11
C ASP A 453 -61.20 -58.71 22.98
N ASP A 454 -61.64 -59.82 22.39
CA ASP A 454 -62.63 -59.87 21.29
C ASP A 454 -63.98 -59.22 21.68
N ASP A 455 -64.29 -59.09 22.97
CA ASP A 455 -65.52 -58.49 23.49
C ASP A 455 -65.40 -56.96 23.62
N GLY A 456 -64.28 -56.35 23.22
CA GLY A 456 -64.10 -54.92 23.16
C GLY A 456 -63.89 -54.20 24.53
N HIS A 457 -63.69 -54.96 25.62
CA HIS A 457 -63.44 -54.42 26.94
C HIS A 457 -61.95 -54.07 27.11
N ASP A 458 -61.68 -52.89 27.52
CA ASP A 458 -60.33 -52.36 27.75
C ASP A 458 -59.77 -52.86 29.11
N HIS A 459 -59.59 -54.18 29.31
CA HIS A 459 -58.98 -54.71 30.51
C HIS A 459 -57.50 -54.98 30.31
N ILE A 460 -56.66 -53.96 30.57
CA ILE A 460 -55.19 -54.07 30.47
C ILE A 460 -54.63 -54.33 31.83
N ALA A 461 -54.05 -55.52 32.06
CA ALA A 461 -53.43 -55.85 33.35
C ALA A 461 -52.21 -54.92 33.64
N PRO A 462 -51.87 -54.64 34.90
CA PRO A 462 -50.74 -53.79 35.25
C PRO A 462 -49.41 -54.24 34.62
N GLU A 463 -49.18 -55.55 34.48
CA GLU A 463 -48.02 -56.16 33.82
C GLU A 463 -47.98 -55.82 32.32
N SER A 464 -49.13 -55.67 31.69
CA SER A 464 -49.27 -55.26 30.28
C SER A 464 -48.90 -53.77 30.10
N ILE A 465 -49.19 -52.91 31.08
CA ILE A 465 -48.81 -51.49 31.04
C ILE A 465 -47.28 -51.34 31.07
N GLU A 466 -46.59 -52.13 31.90
CA GLU A 466 -45.12 -52.15 31.93
C GLU A 466 -44.53 -52.69 30.63
N ALA A 467 -45.15 -53.71 30.00
CA ALA A 467 -44.69 -54.20 28.69
C ALA A 467 -44.88 -53.18 27.55
N ILE A 468 -45.98 -52.38 27.59
CA ILE A 468 -46.22 -51.27 26.67
C ILE A 468 -45.15 -50.19 26.86
N ARG A 469 -44.87 -49.83 28.13
CA ARG A 469 -43.79 -48.88 28.47
C ARG A 469 -42.43 -49.33 27.90
N ALA A 470 -42.06 -50.59 28.13
CA ALA A 470 -40.79 -51.15 27.64
C ALA A 470 -40.68 -51.07 26.10
N THR A 471 -41.81 -51.34 25.40
CA THR A 471 -41.82 -51.25 23.92
C THR A 471 -41.71 -49.80 23.43
N MET A 472 -42.36 -48.87 24.14
CA MET A 472 -42.20 -47.42 23.83
C MET A 472 -40.79 -46.94 24.14
N ASP A 473 -40.16 -47.36 25.24
CA ASP A 473 -38.77 -47.02 25.57
C ASP A 473 -37.78 -47.59 24.53
N ALA A 474 -37.99 -48.82 24.07
CA ALA A 474 -37.19 -49.36 22.98
C ALA A 474 -37.30 -48.53 21.68
N THR A 475 -38.49 -47.97 21.41
CA THR A 475 -38.73 -47.11 20.25
C THR A 475 -38.10 -45.74 20.48
N LEU A 476 -38.12 -45.18 21.68
CA LEU A 476 -37.46 -43.96 22.09
C LEU A 476 -35.94 -44.04 21.85
N VAL A 477 -35.32 -45.17 22.22
CA VAL A 477 -33.89 -45.40 21.93
C VAL A 477 -33.61 -45.36 20.40
N ARG A 478 -34.46 -45.98 19.57
CA ARG A 478 -34.33 -45.96 18.12
C ARG A 478 -34.48 -44.54 17.55
N GLU A 479 -35.44 -43.78 18.04
CA GLU A 479 -35.62 -42.39 17.60
C GLU A 479 -34.44 -41.53 18.03
N ASN A 480 -33.86 -41.75 19.21
CA ASN A 480 -32.66 -41.07 19.68
C ASN A 480 -31.44 -41.38 18.77
N GLN A 481 -31.26 -42.62 18.37
CA GLN A 481 -30.25 -43.00 17.39
C GLN A 481 -30.46 -42.30 16.03
N ARG A 482 -31.72 -42.13 15.60
CA ARG A 482 -32.04 -41.38 14.36
C ARG A 482 -31.66 -39.88 14.49
N LEU A 483 -31.93 -39.27 15.63
CA LEU A 483 -31.51 -37.88 15.92
C LEU A 483 -29.99 -37.72 15.93
N ALA A 484 -29.26 -38.68 16.49
CA ALA A 484 -27.80 -38.68 16.57
C ALA A 484 -27.09 -39.09 15.28
N LYS A 485 -27.81 -39.65 14.29
CA LYS A 485 -27.25 -40.13 13.01
C LYS A 485 -26.42 -39.05 12.34
N SER A 486 -25.21 -39.38 11.86
CA SER A 486 -24.27 -38.51 11.17
C SER A 486 -23.64 -37.37 12.03
N MET A 487 -23.97 -37.27 13.31
CA MET A 487 -23.27 -36.32 14.22
C MET A 487 -21.78 -36.67 14.33
N VAL A 488 -21.40 -37.91 14.12
CA VAL A 488 -20.00 -38.38 14.09
C VAL A 488 -19.19 -37.65 13.01
N MET A 489 -19.77 -37.25 11.89
CA MET A 489 -19.06 -36.52 10.85
C MET A 489 -18.65 -35.12 11.32
N LEU A 490 -19.47 -34.48 12.15
CA LEU A 490 -19.10 -33.21 12.77
C LEU A 490 -17.98 -33.39 13.78
N THR A 491 -18.01 -34.46 14.58
CA THR A 491 -16.94 -34.78 15.54
C THR A 491 -15.61 -35.04 14.84
N ILE A 492 -15.61 -35.73 13.69
CA ILE A 492 -14.43 -35.92 12.85
C ILE A 492 -13.89 -34.58 12.33
N ALA A 493 -14.76 -33.67 11.92
CA ALA A 493 -14.33 -32.34 11.46
C ALA A 493 -13.76 -31.47 12.60
N ILE A 494 -14.33 -31.59 13.81
CA ILE A 494 -13.89 -30.85 15.00
C ILE A 494 -12.49 -31.27 15.44
N SER A 495 -12.21 -32.58 15.46
CA SER A 495 -10.91 -33.11 15.89
C SER A 495 -9.92 -33.21 14.73
N GLY A 496 -10.38 -33.68 13.56
CA GLY A 496 -9.53 -33.90 12.39
C GLY A 496 -9.01 -32.61 11.76
N GLY A 497 -9.80 -31.53 11.76
CA GLY A 497 -9.41 -30.25 11.20
C GLY A 497 -8.11 -29.72 11.78
N PRO A 498 -8.02 -29.49 13.10
CA PRO A 498 -6.79 -29.02 13.74
C PRO A 498 -5.61 -29.98 13.57
N PHE A 499 -5.82 -31.30 13.62
CA PHE A 499 -4.73 -32.27 13.44
C PHE A 499 -4.18 -32.27 12.02
N LEU A 500 -5.04 -32.18 11.00
CA LEU A 500 -4.57 -32.01 9.62
C LEU A 500 -3.89 -30.66 9.40
N GLY A 501 -4.39 -29.60 10.02
CA GLY A 501 -3.74 -28.29 10.03
C GLY A 501 -2.35 -28.32 10.66
N LEU A 502 -2.21 -28.99 11.81
CA LEU A 502 -0.92 -29.21 12.48
C LEU A 502 0.03 -30.06 11.61
N LEU A 503 -0.48 -31.10 10.96
CA LEU A 503 0.31 -31.90 10.02
C LEU A 503 0.87 -31.00 8.90
N GLY A 504 0.05 -30.09 8.36
CA GLY A 504 0.48 -29.12 7.35
C GLY A 504 1.61 -28.21 7.85
N THR A 505 1.57 -27.76 9.12
CA THR A 505 2.69 -26.95 9.68
C THR A 505 3.95 -27.77 9.83
N VAL A 506 3.88 -28.99 10.32
CA VAL A 506 5.06 -29.85 10.49
C VAL A 506 5.73 -30.15 9.16
N VAL A 507 4.95 -30.51 8.13
CA VAL A 507 5.45 -30.78 6.79
C VAL A 507 6.04 -29.51 6.16
N GLY A 508 5.36 -28.37 6.25
CA GLY A 508 5.85 -27.11 5.69
C GLY A 508 7.15 -26.62 6.32
N VAL A 509 7.28 -26.73 7.65
CA VAL A 509 8.53 -26.40 8.35
C VAL A 509 9.64 -27.37 7.97
N MET A 510 9.36 -28.66 7.88
CA MET A 510 10.34 -29.68 7.47
C MET A 510 10.88 -29.41 6.05
N ILE A 511 10.01 -29.07 5.09
CA ILE A 511 10.41 -28.71 3.72
C ILE A 511 11.27 -27.45 3.73
N THR A 512 10.94 -26.46 4.56
CA THR A 512 11.73 -25.23 4.70
C THR A 512 13.14 -25.52 5.17
N PHE A 513 13.31 -26.35 6.21
CA PHE A 513 14.64 -26.73 6.69
C PHE A 513 15.42 -27.59 5.68
N ALA A 514 14.74 -28.47 4.95
CA ALA A 514 15.38 -29.23 3.89
C ALA A 514 15.90 -28.31 2.76
N ALA A 515 15.14 -27.29 2.39
CA ALA A 515 15.57 -26.29 1.40
C ALA A 515 16.78 -25.48 1.87
N ILE A 516 16.82 -25.07 3.14
CA ILE A 516 17.99 -24.39 3.75
C ILE A 516 19.22 -25.29 3.70
N ALA A 517 19.07 -26.56 4.10
CA ALA A 517 20.18 -27.51 4.10
C ALA A 517 20.73 -27.77 2.69
N ALA A 518 19.86 -27.75 1.66
CA ALA A 518 20.26 -27.92 0.26
C ALA A 518 20.92 -26.67 -0.33
N ALA A 519 20.52 -25.47 0.10
CA ALA A 519 21.04 -24.20 -0.42
C ALA A 519 22.39 -23.80 0.22
N GLY A 520 22.73 -24.31 1.40
CA GLY A 520 23.97 -24.00 2.13
C GLY A 520 24.03 -22.59 2.71
N ASP A 521 23.03 -21.75 2.45
CA ASP A 521 22.97 -20.36 2.91
C ASP A 521 21.56 -20.00 3.43
N VAL A 522 21.49 -19.16 4.47
CA VAL A 522 20.21 -18.77 5.11
C VAL A 522 19.65 -17.53 4.43
N ASN A 523 18.82 -17.72 3.42
CA ASN A 523 18.12 -16.63 2.77
C ASN A 523 16.67 -16.53 3.26
N VAL A 524 16.32 -15.41 3.89
CA VAL A 524 14.96 -15.15 4.42
C VAL A 524 13.89 -15.25 3.34
N ASN A 525 14.18 -14.84 2.10
CA ASN A 525 13.26 -14.91 0.97
C ASN A 525 12.93 -16.36 0.54
N ALA A 526 13.85 -17.30 0.79
CA ALA A 526 13.62 -18.72 0.53
C ALA A 526 12.82 -19.41 1.64
N ILE A 527 12.90 -18.90 2.88
CA ILE A 527 12.27 -19.47 4.07
C ILE A 527 10.83 -19.02 4.24
N ALA A 528 10.55 -17.74 3.99
CA ALA A 528 9.26 -17.11 4.25
C ALA A 528 8.07 -17.81 3.56
N PRO A 529 8.15 -18.27 2.29
CA PRO A 529 7.04 -18.97 1.62
C PRO A 529 6.64 -20.28 2.31
N GLY A 530 7.61 -21.08 2.72
CA GLY A 530 7.37 -22.37 3.39
C GLY A 530 6.71 -22.20 4.76
N ILE A 531 7.16 -21.24 5.56
CA ILE A 531 6.54 -20.92 6.85
C ILE A 531 5.13 -20.36 6.65
N ALA A 532 4.92 -19.46 5.68
CA ALA A 532 3.61 -18.89 5.39
C ALA A 532 2.60 -19.98 4.96
N ALA A 533 3.02 -20.92 4.10
CA ALA A 533 2.22 -22.05 3.68
C ALA A 533 1.83 -22.98 4.85
N ALA A 534 2.77 -23.23 5.75
CA ALA A 534 2.56 -24.02 6.97
C ALA A 534 1.47 -23.36 7.86
N LEU A 535 1.61 -22.08 8.15
CA LEU A 535 0.64 -21.34 8.97
C LEU A 535 -0.75 -21.29 8.31
N LEU A 536 -0.83 -21.15 6.98
CA LEU A 536 -2.10 -21.14 6.26
C LEU A 536 -2.86 -22.47 6.37
N ALA A 537 -2.15 -23.60 6.38
CA ALA A 537 -2.75 -24.93 6.60
C ALA A 537 -3.42 -25.02 7.98
N THR A 538 -2.80 -24.48 9.02
CA THR A 538 -3.39 -24.45 10.38
C THR A 538 -4.62 -23.56 10.44
N VAL A 539 -4.58 -22.38 9.82
CA VAL A 539 -5.74 -21.48 9.73
C VAL A 539 -6.90 -22.19 9.01
N ALA A 540 -6.62 -22.91 7.91
CA ALA A 540 -7.62 -23.70 7.22
C ALA A 540 -8.22 -24.81 8.10
N GLY A 541 -7.41 -25.50 8.90
CA GLY A 541 -7.86 -26.52 9.85
C GLY A 541 -8.80 -25.97 10.92
N LEU A 542 -8.49 -24.80 11.48
CA LEU A 542 -9.33 -24.11 12.46
C LEU A 542 -10.63 -23.58 11.81
N PHE A 543 -10.56 -23.11 10.58
CA PHE A 543 -11.74 -22.67 9.82
C PHE A 543 -12.76 -23.80 9.61
N VAL A 544 -12.31 -25.03 9.49
CA VAL A 544 -13.18 -26.22 9.45
C VAL A 544 -13.75 -26.55 10.82
N ALA A 545 -12.90 -26.58 11.85
CA ALA A 545 -13.25 -27.10 13.16
C ALA A 545 -14.19 -26.18 13.95
N ILE A 546 -13.99 -24.86 13.89
CA ILE A 546 -14.75 -23.90 14.71
C ILE A 546 -16.24 -23.89 14.34
N PRO A 547 -16.66 -23.76 13.05
CA PRO A 547 -18.06 -23.82 12.69
C PRO A 547 -18.70 -25.19 13.00
N ALA A 548 -17.93 -26.29 12.78
CA ALA A 548 -18.39 -27.63 13.08
C ALA A 548 -18.68 -27.81 14.59
N LEU A 549 -17.83 -27.25 15.47
CA LEU A 549 -18.02 -27.28 16.92
C LEU A 549 -19.29 -26.53 17.35
N PHE A 550 -19.48 -25.33 16.84
CA PHE A 550 -20.70 -24.57 17.14
C PHE A 550 -21.96 -25.27 16.64
N GLY A 551 -21.93 -25.79 15.41
CA GLY A 551 -23.04 -26.55 14.83
C GLY A 551 -23.33 -27.84 15.61
N TYR A 552 -22.31 -28.57 16.01
CA TYR A 552 -22.44 -29.78 16.82
C TYR A 552 -23.11 -29.49 18.18
N ASN A 553 -22.62 -28.50 18.92
CA ASN A 553 -23.18 -28.12 20.21
C ASN A 553 -24.63 -27.66 20.10
N TYR A 554 -24.95 -26.86 19.09
CA TYR A 554 -26.33 -26.45 18.83
C TYR A 554 -27.25 -27.65 18.57
N LEU A 555 -26.84 -28.58 17.71
CA LEU A 555 -27.62 -29.78 17.38
C LEU A 555 -27.73 -30.72 18.58
N LEU A 556 -26.68 -30.86 19.39
CA LEU A 556 -26.68 -31.69 20.60
C LEU A 556 -27.73 -31.22 21.59
N ILE A 557 -27.81 -29.91 21.88
CA ILE A 557 -28.79 -29.33 22.77
C ILE A 557 -30.21 -29.56 22.23
N ARG A 558 -30.41 -29.34 20.93
CA ARG A 558 -31.72 -29.55 20.29
C ARG A 558 -32.14 -31.01 20.32
N ASN A 559 -31.24 -31.95 20.07
CA ASN A 559 -31.53 -33.39 20.16
C ASN A 559 -31.90 -33.78 21.61
N LYS A 560 -31.17 -33.27 22.62
CA LYS A 560 -31.50 -33.52 24.03
C LYS A 560 -32.90 -33.03 24.39
N ASN A 561 -33.30 -31.86 23.90
CA ASN A 561 -34.65 -31.33 24.17
C ASN A 561 -35.73 -32.22 23.51
N VAL A 562 -35.52 -32.67 22.26
CA VAL A 562 -36.48 -33.59 21.62
C VAL A 562 -36.54 -34.92 22.38
N THR A 563 -35.41 -35.45 22.84
CA THR A 563 -35.35 -36.67 23.65
C THR A 563 -36.09 -36.53 24.97
N ALA A 564 -35.89 -35.42 25.70
CA ALA A 564 -36.59 -35.14 26.93
C ALA A 564 -38.12 -35.07 26.71
N ASN A 565 -38.56 -34.39 25.64
CA ASN A 565 -39.97 -34.32 25.27
C ASN A 565 -40.56 -35.72 24.96
N MET A 566 -39.80 -36.61 24.33
CA MET A 566 -40.20 -37.98 24.07
C MET A 566 -40.38 -38.79 25.38
N GLN A 567 -39.43 -38.61 26.35
CA GLN A 567 -39.53 -39.26 27.64
C GLN A 567 -40.78 -38.82 28.42
N VAL A 568 -40.95 -37.48 28.52
CA VAL A 568 -42.15 -36.93 29.17
C VAL A 568 -43.44 -37.45 28.53
N PHE A 569 -43.46 -37.54 27.20
CA PHE A 569 -44.61 -38.07 26.50
C PHE A 569 -44.88 -39.58 26.81
N VAL A 570 -43.85 -40.43 26.90
CA VAL A 570 -44.01 -41.84 27.29
C VAL A 570 -44.61 -41.92 28.67
N ASP A 571 -44.09 -41.16 29.65
CA ASP A 571 -44.60 -41.15 31.01
C ASP A 571 -46.06 -40.65 31.05
N GLU A 572 -46.38 -39.58 30.31
CA GLU A 572 -47.76 -39.06 30.21
C GLU A 572 -48.72 -40.08 29.60
N PHE A 573 -48.31 -40.75 28.49
CA PHE A 573 -49.13 -41.76 27.83
C PHE A 573 -49.44 -42.93 28.76
N VAL A 574 -48.41 -43.49 29.41
CA VAL A 574 -48.53 -44.62 30.34
C VAL A 574 -49.40 -44.23 31.57
N THR A 575 -49.22 -43.07 32.12
CA THR A 575 -50.02 -42.56 33.26
C THR A 575 -51.48 -42.41 32.86
N ARG A 576 -51.77 -41.76 31.74
CA ARG A 576 -53.15 -41.62 31.25
C ARG A 576 -53.80 -42.96 30.93
N LEU A 577 -53.05 -43.93 30.40
CA LEU A 577 -53.52 -45.29 30.17
C LEU A 577 -53.90 -45.97 31.49
N ALA A 578 -53.07 -45.87 32.53
CA ALA A 578 -53.35 -46.43 33.86
C ALA A 578 -54.56 -45.76 34.54
N GLU A 579 -54.73 -44.45 34.37
CA GLU A 579 -55.89 -43.70 34.91
C GLU A 579 -57.18 -44.11 34.20
N GLN A 580 -57.17 -44.28 32.88
CA GLN A 580 -58.33 -44.73 32.11
C GLN A 580 -58.81 -46.08 32.56
N GLN A 581 -57.91 -47.02 32.91
CA GLN A 581 -58.24 -48.33 33.49
C GLN A 581 -58.89 -48.23 34.87
N ARG A 582 -58.44 -47.36 35.77
CA ARG A 582 -59.02 -47.12 37.10
C ARG A 582 -60.42 -46.56 37.01
N THR A 583 -60.74 -45.71 36.04
CA THR A 583 -62.11 -45.13 35.91
C THR A 583 -63.15 -46.08 35.37
N VAL A 584 -62.73 -47.15 34.63
CA VAL A 584 -63.65 -48.18 34.09
C VAL A 584 -64.03 -49.21 35.16
N HIS A 585 -63.26 -49.40 36.26
CA HIS A 585 -63.61 -50.31 37.38
C HIS A 585 -63.49 -49.65 38.72
N PRO A 586 -64.53 -48.92 39.22
CA PRO A 586 -64.53 -48.37 40.55
C PRO A 586 -64.82 -49.43 41.69
N SER A 587 -64.99 -50.72 41.38
CA SER A 587 -65.59 -51.67 42.30
C SER A 587 -64.68 -52.75 42.86
N ALA A 588 -63.34 -52.72 42.74
CA ALA A 588 -62.46 -53.82 43.20
C ALA A 588 -61.51 -53.47 44.36
N VAL A 589 -61.71 -52.38 45.09
CA VAL A 589 -60.91 -52.03 46.30
C VAL A 589 -61.82 -51.73 47.51
N ALA A 590 -62.96 -52.45 47.67
CA ALA A 590 -63.73 -52.47 48.88
C ALA A 590 -64.26 -53.91 49.15
N ALA A 591 -63.32 -54.82 49.49
CA ALA A 591 -63.56 -56.06 50.21
C ALA A 591 -62.26 -56.50 50.91
#